data_1e3517c1ac570b92873749226d7d1ae5
#
_entry.id   1e3517c1ac570b92873749226d7d1ae5
#
_cell.length_a   1.000
_cell.length_b   1.000
_cell.length_c   1.000
_cell.angle_alpha   90.00
_cell.angle_beta   90.00
_cell.angle_gamma   90.00
#
_symmetry.space_group_name_H-M   'P 1'
#
loop_
_entity.id
_entity.type
_entity.pdbx_description
1 polymer ?
#
loop_
_entity_poly.entity_id
_entity_poly.type
_entity_poly.pdbx_seq_one_letter_code
_entity_poly.pdbx_strand_id
1 'polypeptide(L)'
;MTRIVGAGGGGGGGCFLGHTLVSVPGGQRRIDELQAGDSVLSFDHNGELHEAKILKVHEHEGERVIRYTLWGGQCIDATPNHWVLNQFNAFVEIDTLGSDDCLVDVNNHLRPIVGKTEFCTGTVYNLTVEGHHTFIANGVRVHNAGLGLGIAGAGGGGGGGGKGGGGGGGSRTPIEADDSLQSVQFGSVLDLLSEGEIEGIENDEKGIFLDDTPIRDSSNNPNFEGYTVVTRNGTQA
;
A
#
# COMPACT_ATOMS: atom_id res chain seq x y z
N MET A 1 3.32 -26.21 15.98
CA MET A 1 2.75 -24.88 15.64
C MET A 1 3.79 -23.86 16.07
N THR A 2 4.54 -23.29 15.12
CA THR A 2 5.66 -22.40 15.44
C THR A 2 5.18 -20.96 15.27
N ARG A 3 4.88 -20.29 16.37
CA ARG A 3 4.64 -18.86 16.43
C ARG A 3 5.99 -18.19 16.68
N ILE A 4 6.43 -17.28 15.83
CA ILE A 4 7.67 -16.54 16.03
C ILE A 4 7.28 -15.21 16.67
N VAL A 5 7.67 -15.04 17.95
CA VAL A 5 7.58 -13.77 18.65
C VAL A 5 8.90 -13.05 18.41
N GLY A 6 8.88 -11.96 17.66
CA GLY A 6 10.05 -11.12 17.39
C GLY A 6 10.02 -9.87 18.25
N ALA A 7 11.02 -9.70 19.11
CA ALA A 7 11.27 -8.43 19.77
C ALA A 7 11.79 -7.39 18.76
N GLY A 8 11.26 -6.18 18.83
CA GLY A 8 11.39 -5.07 17.93
C GLY A 8 12.72 -4.86 17.23
N GLY A 9 12.65 -4.72 15.92
CA GLY A 9 13.73 -4.31 15.04
C GLY A 9 13.16 -3.89 13.71
N GLY A 10 13.17 -2.58 13.44
CA GLY A 10 12.51 -1.90 12.38
C GLY A 10 12.65 -2.50 11.00
N GLY A 11 11.58 -2.48 10.28
CA GLY A 11 11.49 -2.81 8.86
C GLY A 11 10.21 -3.55 8.60
N GLY A 12 9.11 -2.85 8.44
CA GLY A 12 7.96 -3.58 8.05
C GLY A 12 6.69 -2.75 8.15
N GLY A 13 5.79 -3.03 7.31
CA GLY A 13 4.47 -2.47 7.29
C GLY A 13 3.81 -2.50 8.65
N GLY A 14 2.96 -1.52 8.91
CA GLY A 14 2.23 -1.36 10.16
C GLY A 14 1.33 -2.55 10.48
N CYS A 15 0.76 -2.52 11.66
CA CYS A 15 0.01 -3.63 12.24
C CYS A 15 -1.33 -3.17 12.81
N PHE A 16 -2.20 -4.12 13.17
CA PHE A 16 -3.51 -3.93 13.78
C PHE A 16 -3.60 -4.64 15.13
N LEU A 17 -4.49 -4.16 16.00
CA LEU A 17 -4.84 -4.89 17.22
C LEU A 17 -5.54 -6.24 16.88
N GLY A 18 -5.37 -7.22 17.77
CA GLY A 18 -5.86 -8.59 17.58
C GLY A 18 -7.36 -8.72 17.32
N HIS A 19 -8.19 -7.80 17.81
CA HIS A 19 -9.63 -7.80 17.59
C HIS A 19 -10.05 -7.27 16.21
N THR A 20 -9.12 -6.79 15.39
CA THR A 20 -9.41 -6.30 14.03
C THR A 20 -10.01 -7.40 13.18
N LEU A 21 -11.14 -7.11 12.54
CA LEU A 21 -11.85 -8.05 11.71
C LEU A 21 -11.28 -8.05 10.29
N VAL A 22 -10.80 -9.19 9.85
CA VAL A 22 -10.31 -9.43 8.49
C VAL A 22 -11.39 -10.13 7.69
N SER A 23 -11.66 -9.65 6.47
CA SER A 23 -12.61 -10.29 5.58
C SER A 23 -12.03 -11.62 5.06
N VAL A 24 -12.81 -12.67 5.24
CA VAL A 24 -12.51 -14.03 4.78
C VAL A 24 -13.65 -14.52 3.87
N PRO A 25 -13.46 -15.57 3.07
CA PRO A 25 -14.57 -16.18 2.33
C PRO A 25 -15.72 -16.52 3.27
N GLY A 26 -16.90 -15.96 3.00
CA GLY A 26 -18.11 -16.20 3.77
C GLY A 26 -18.28 -15.38 5.05
N GLY A 27 -17.40 -14.43 5.37
CA GLY A 27 -17.58 -13.57 6.54
C GLY A 27 -16.35 -12.79 6.99
N GLN A 28 -16.19 -12.69 8.29
CA GLN A 28 -15.06 -11.99 8.91
C GLN A 28 -14.50 -12.80 10.08
N ARG A 29 -13.19 -12.71 10.32
CA ARG A 29 -12.53 -13.32 11.47
C ARG A 29 -11.57 -12.32 12.09
N ARG A 30 -11.32 -12.45 13.38
CA ARG A 30 -10.31 -11.64 14.08
C ARG A 30 -8.92 -11.97 13.56
N ILE A 31 -8.07 -10.96 13.43
CA ILE A 31 -6.71 -11.13 12.90
C ILE A 31 -5.85 -12.04 13.80
N ASP A 32 -6.05 -11.99 15.13
CA ASP A 32 -5.35 -12.84 16.10
C ASP A 32 -5.76 -14.33 16.08
N GLU A 33 -6.86 -14.65 15.40
CA GLU A 33 -7.34 -16.02 15.20
C GLU A 33 -6.91 -16.64 13.87
N LEU A 34 -6.31 -15.83 12.98
CA LEU A 34 -5.88 -16.28 11.66
C LEU A 34 -4.53 -16.99 11.72
N GLN A 35 -4.32 -17.92 10.78
CA GLN A 35 -3.12 -18.73 10.68
C GLN A 35 -2.62 -18.79 9.23
N ALA A 36 -1.34 -19.13 9.05
CA ALA A 36 -0.80 -19.44 7.72
C ALA A 36 -1.58 -20.59 7.10
N GLY A 37 -1.97 -20.43 5.83
CA GLY A 37 -2.81 -21.35 5.08
C GLY A 37 -4.31 -21.02 5.09
N ASP A 38 -4.79 -20.15 6.01
CA ASP A 38 -6.15 -19.62 5.94
C ASP A 38 -6.32 -18.75 4.69
N SER A 39 -7.57 -18.62 4.20
CA SER A 39 -7.92 -17.73 3.09
C SER A 39 -8.46 -16.40 3.62
N VAL A 40 -8.06 -15.30 2.96
CA VAL A 40 -8.63 -13.97 3.17
C VAL A 40 -9.12 -13.40 1.85
N LEU A 41 -9.94 -12.36 1.90
CA LEU A 41 -10.26 -11.57 0.72
C LEU A 41 -9.14 -10.57 0.48
N SER A 42 -8.50 -10.69 -0.68
CA SER A 42 -7.50 -9.79 -1.24
C SER A 42 -8.14 -8.99 -2.39
N PHE A 43 -7.45 -8.00 -2.89
CA PHE A 43 -7.90 -7.23 -4.06
C PHE A 43 -6.71 -6.90 -4.96
N ASP A 44 -6.98 -6.83 -6.26
CA ASP A 44 -6.01 -6.48 -7.28
C ASP A 44 -5.96 -4.94 -7.53
N HIS A 45 -5.18 -4.52 -8.51
CA HIS A 45 -5.03 -3.10 -8.89
C HIS A 45 -6.32 -2.48 -9.49
N ASN A 46 -7.26 -3.30 -9.97
CA ASN A 46 -8.59 -2.86 -10.43
C ASN A 46 -9.60 -2.78 -9.28
N GLY A 47 -9.20 -3.23 -8.08
CA GLY A 47 -10.06 -3.31 -6.91
C GLY A 47 -10.98 -4.54 -6.91
N GLU A 48 -10.76 -5.53 -7.79
CA GLU A 48 -11.51 -6.77 -7.80
C GLU A 48 -11.10 -7.67 -6.64
N LEU A 49 -12.12 -8.19 -5.92
CA LEU A 49 -11.90 -9.06 -4.77
C LEU A 49 -11.70 -10.51 -5.22
N HIS A 50 -10.72 -11.16 -4.62
CA HIS A 50 -10.43 -12.58 -4.82
C HIS A 50 -9.94 -13.22 -3.51
N GLU A 51 -9.97 -14.54 -3.45
CA GLU A 51 -9.39 -15.28 -2.34
C GLU A 51 -7.86 -15.36 -2.49
N ALA A 52 -7.14 -15.15 -1.39
CA ALA A 52 -5.71 -15.33 -1.33
C ALA A 52 -5.31 -16.03 -0.02
N LYS A 53 -4.20 -16.76 -0.04
CA LYS A 53 -3.70 -17.47 1.13
C LYS A 53 -2.85 -16.59 2.01
N ILE A 54 -3.00 -16.75 3.33
CA ILE A 54 -2.07 -16.19 4.31
C ILE A 54 -0.79 -17.04 4.27
N LEU A 55 0.31 -16.42 3.91
CA LEU A 55 1.63 -17.07 3.92
C LEU A 55 2.24 -17.04 5.33
N LYS A 56 2.01 -15.94 6.06
CA LYS A 56 2.56 -15.73 7.39
C LYS A 56 1.69 -14.77 8.20
N VAL A 57 1.57 -15.02 9.49
CA VAL A 57 1.02 -14.08 10.48
C VAL A 57 2.20 -13.51 11.27
N HIS A 58 2.26 -12.19 11.37
CA HIS A 58 3.24 -11.45 12.17
C HIS A 58 2.58 -11.00 13.46
N GLU A 59 3.32 -11.08 14.56
CA GLU A 59 2.92 -10.62 15.89
C GLU A 59 4.06 -9.78 16.48
N HIS A 60 3.74 -8.58 16.95
CA HIS A 60 4.69 -7.67 17.60
C HIS A 60 4.10 -7.17 18.91
N GLU A 61 4.94 -7.06 19.93
CA GLU A 61 4.56 -6.57 21.25
C GLU A 61 5.02 -5.13 21.47
N GLY A 62 4.27 -4.39 22.29
CA GLY A 62 4.67 -3.07 22.74
C GLY A 62 4.53 -1.97 21.68
N GLU A 63 3.76 -2.19 20.65
CA GLU A 63 3.57 -1.21 19.57
C GLU A 63 2.53 -0.13 19.95
N ARG A 64 2.83 1.10 19.55
CA ARG A 64 1.92 2.25 19.70
C ARG A 64 0.77 2.13 18.71
N VAL A 65 -0.46 2.23 19.19
CA VAL A 65 -1.67 2.12 18.37
C VAL A 65 -2.46 3.42 18.45
N ILE A 66 -2.91 3.90 17.30
CA ILE A 66 -3.80 5.04 17.13
C ILE A 66 -5.16 4.54 16.67
N ARG A 67 -6.20 5.11 17.22
CA ARG A 67 -7.57 4.93 16.76
C ARG A 67 -7.91 5.99 15.73
N TYR A 68 -8.22 5.54 14.52
CA TYR A 68 -8.72 6.35 13.43
C TYR A 68 -10.23 6.17 13.35
N THR A 69 -10.97 7.25 13.56
CA THR A 69 -12.43 7.24 13.47
C THR A 69 -12.86 7.69 12.07
N LEU A 70 -13.66 6.87 11.41
CA LEU A 70 -14.20 7.15 10.09
C LEU A 70 -15.59 7.76 10.19
N TRP A 71 -16.01 8.47 9.14
CA TRP A 71 -17.39 8.94 9.03
C TRP A 71 -18.37 7.78 9.18
N GLY A 72 -19.38 7.97 10.04
CA GLY A 72 -20.30 6.89 10.41
C GLY A 72 -19.91 6.13 11.69
N GLY A 73 -18.80 6.51 12.36
CA GLY A 73 -18.44 5.99 13.68
C GLY A 73 -17.64 4.69 13.67
N GLN A 74 -17.32 4.13 12.52
CA GLN A 74 -16.42 2.98 12.40
C GLN A 74 -15.00 3.38 12.80
N CYS A 75 -14.28 2.49 13.49
CA CYS A 75 -12.90 2.74 13.92
C CYS A 75 -11.93 1.71 13.34
N ILE A 76 -10.70 2.18 13.12
CA ILE A 76 -9.54 1.36 12.78
C ILE A 76 -8.48 1.62 13.83
N ASP A 77 -8.04 0.57 14.54
CA ASP A 77 -6.99 0.62 15.53
C ASP A 77 -5.71 0.04 14.93
N ALA A 78 -4.79 0.90 14.53
CA ALA A 78 -3.60 0.53 13.77
C ALA A 78 -2.35 1.27 14.27
N THR A 79 -1.19 0.72 13.96
CA THR A 79 0.06 1.47 14.09
C THR A 79 0.15 2.58 13.05
N PRO A 80 0.82 3.72 13.34
CA PRO A 80 0.83 4.90 12.46
C PRO A 80 1.32 4.65 11.04
N ASN A 81 2.22 3.70 10.88
CA ASN A 81 2.89 3.34 9.63
C ASN A 81 2.13 2.26 8.82
N HIS A 82 0.87 1.95 9.17
CA HIS A 82 0.10 0.97 8.38
C HIS A 82 -0.34 1.55 7.05
N TRP A 83 -0.14 0.80 5.97
CA TRP A 83 -0.46 1.24 4.62
C TRP A 83 -1.91 0.93 4.27
N VAL A 84 -2.64 1.97 3.90
CA VAL A 84 -4.06 1.94 3.52
C VAL A 84 -4.27 2.52 2.13
N LEU A 85 -5.30 2.07 1.43
CA LEU A 85 -5.65 2.63 0.12
C LEU A 85 -6.44 3.93 0.32
N ASN A 86 -5.96 5.03 -0.28
CA ASN A 86 -6.61 6.34 -0.22
C ASN A 86 -7.52 6.60 -1.45
N GLN A 87 -8.21 7.76 -1.45
CA GLN A 87 -9.09 8.20 -2.52
C GLN A 87 -8.45 8.35 -3.90
N PHE A 88 -7.12 8.41 -3.97
CA PHE A 88 -6.35 8.52 -5.21
C PHE A 88 -5.85 7.16 -5.71
N ASN A 89 -6.35 6.06 -5.16
CA ASN A 89 -5.92 4.69 -5.45
C ASN A 89 -4.42 4.46 -5.16
N ALA A 90 -3.89 5.16 -4.15
CA ALA A 90 -2.51 5.03 -3.70
C ALA A 90 -2.44 4.45 -2.29
N PHE A 91 -1.44 3.60 -2.04
CA PHE A 91 -1.13 3.14 -0.70
C PHE A 91 -0.28 4.17 0.03
N VAL A 92 -0.76 4.60 1.19
CA VAL A 92 -0.09 5.60 2.04
C VAL A 92 -0.14 5.15 3.50
N GLU A 93 0.78 5.64 4.33
CA GLU A 93 0.71 5.41 5.77
C GLU A 93 -0.52 6.11 6.35
N ILE A 94 -1.31 5.38 7.13
CA ILE A 94 -2.60 5.88 7.65
C ILE A 94 -2.46 7.17 8.46
N ASP A 95 -1.32 7.36 9.15
CA ASP A 95 -1.09 8.55 9.97
C ASP A 95 -0.77 9.81 9.16
N THR A 96 -0.40 9.67 7.89
CA THR A 96 -0.16 10.81 6.98
C THR A 96 -1.47 11.45 6.48
N LEU A 97 -2.59 10.71 6.55
CA LEU A 97 -3.89 11.19 6.08
C LEU A 97 -4.48 12.21 7.05
N GLY A 98 -5.07 13.27 6.51
CA GLY A 98 -5.75 14.35 7.24
C GLY A 98 -7.28 14.21 7.24
N SER A 99 -7.97 15.28 7.68
CA SER A 99 -9.44 15.33 7.71
C SER A 99 -10.08 15.38 6.32
N ASP A 100 -9.34 15.81 5.32
CA ASP A 100 -9.82 15.94 3.94
C ASP A 100 -9.55 14.67 3.11
N ASP A 101 -8.84 13.71 3.72
CA ASP A 101 -8.51 12.45 3.08
C ASP A 101 -9.52 11.36 3.40
N CYS A 102 -9.65 10.43 2.45
CA CYS A 102 -10.54 9.29 2.58
C CYS A 102 -9.79 7.97 2.40
N LEU A 103 -10.21 6.97 3.16
CA LEU A 103 -9.88 5.57 2.93
C LEU A 103 -10.85 4.96 1.92
N VAL A 104 -10.42 3.93 1.22
CA VAL A 104 -11.29 3.14 0.34
C VAL A 104 -11.77 1.90 1.08
N ASP A 105 -13.09 1.71 1.17
CA ASP A 105 -13.67 0.52 1.79
C ASP A 105 -13.75 -0.67 0.81
N VAL A 106 -14.20 -1.81 1.31
CA VAL A 106 -14.35 -3.06 0.53
C VAL A 106 -15.27 -2.89 -0.69
N ASN A 107 -16.23 -1.97 -0.63
CA ASN A 107 -17.19 -1.69 -1.70
C ASN A 107 -16.76 -0.53 -2.62
N ASN A 108 -15.52 -0.09 -2.53
CA ASN A 108 -14.98 1.08 -3.24
C ASN A 108 -15.63 2.42 -2.83
N HIS A 109 -16.27 2.52 -1.66
CA HIS A 109 -16.75 3.78 -1.15
C HIS A 109 -15.63 4.53 -0.41
N LEU A 110 -15.67 5.86 -0.53
CA LEU A 110 -14.74 6.72 0.20
C LEU A 110 -15.22 6.92 1.64
N ARG A 111 -14.32 6.72 2.59
CA ARG A 111 -14.56 6.81 4.03
C ARG A 111 -13.66 7.89 4.65
N PRO A 112 -14.19 9.12 4.86
CA PRO A 112 -13.43 10.21 5.46
C PRO A 112 -12.95 9.87 6.87
N ILE A 113 -11.72 10.28 7.20
CA ILE A 113 -11.19 10.22 8.56
C ILE A 113 -11.67 11.46 9.30
N VAL A 114 -12.46 11.27 10.35
CA VAL A 114 -13.04 12.38 11.15
C VAL A 114 -12.35 12.54 12.50
N GLY A 115 -11.44 11.64 12.87
CA GLY A 115 -10.70 11.76 14.12
C GLY A 115 -9.54 10.80 14.22
N LYS A 116 -8.51 11.23 14.96
CA LYS A 116 -7.35 10.44 15.37
C LYS A 116 -7.15 10.60 16.88
N THR A 117 -6.97 9.51 17.59
CA THR A 117 -6.76 9.52 19.04
C THR A 117 -5.75 8.45 19.43
N GLU A 118 -4.78 8.79 20.27
CA GLU A 118 -3.93 7.80 20.94
C GLU A 118 -4.82 6.79 21.65
N PHE A 119 -4.61 5.51 21.36
CA PHE A 119 -5.50 4.48 21.89
C PHE A 119 -4.83 3.62 22.97
N CYS A 120 -3.74 2.94 22.63
CA CYS A 120 -3.02 2.10 23.56
C CYS A 120 -1.62 1.74 23.04
N THR A 121 -0.87 1.06 23.89
CA THR A 121 0.29 0.27 23.49
C THR A 121 -0.05 -1.19 23.72
N GLY A 122 0.22 -2.06 22.76
CA GLY A 122 -0.21 -3.45 22.88
C GLY A 122 0.40 -4.39 21.84
N THR A 123 -0.08 -5.63 21.86
CA THR A 123 0.25 -6.64 20.87
C THR A 123 -0.53 -6.40 19.61
N VAL A 124 0.17 -6.36 18.49
CA VAL A 124 -0.39 -6.07 17.17
C VAL A 124 -0.02 -7.15 16.17
N TYR A 125 -0.81 -7.26 15.13
CA TYR A 125 -0.75 -8.31 14.12
C TYR A 125 -0.73 -7.74 12.70
N ASN A 126 -0.02 -8.43 11.81
CA ASN A 126 -0.12 -8.21 10.37
C ASN A 126 -0.05 -9.56 9.63
N LEU A 127 -0.49 -9.57 8.39
CA LEU A 127 -0.52 -10.75 7.54
C LEU A 127 0.44 -10.56 6.36
N THR A 128 1.11 -11.62 5.95
CA THR A 128 1.67 -11.71 4.59
C THR A 128 0.70 -12.52 3.77
N VAL A 129 0.11 -11.90 2.76
CA VAL A 129 -0.89 -12.50 1.88
C VAL A 129 -0.27 -12.75 0.52
N GLU A 130 -0.60 -13.88 -0.08
CA GLU A 130 -0.14 -14.27 -1.41
C GLU A 130 -0.63 -13.30 -2.50
N GLY A 131 0.15 -13.16 -3.58
CA GLY A 131 -0.24 -12.39 -4.76
C GLY A 131 -0.08 -10.88 -4.59
N HIS A 132 -1.18 -10.14 -4.51
CA HIS A 132 -1.18 -8.67 -4.54
C HIS A 132 -0.77 -8.00 -3.22
N HIS A 133 -0.47 -8.78 -2.18
CA HIS A 133 -0.07 -8.25 -0.87
C HIS A 133 -1.11 -7.31 -0.23
N THR A 134 -2.38 -7.58 -0.45
CA THR A 134 -3.52 -6.77 0.03
C THR A 134 -4.51 -7.64 0.80
N PHE A 135 -5.27 -7.01 1.68
CA PHE A 135 -6.43 -7.64 2.34
C PHE A 135 -7.42 -6.57 2.84
N ILE A 136 -8.54 -7.01 3.41
CA ILE A 136 -9.56 -6.12 3.94
C ILE A 136 -9.55 -6.21 5.47
N ALA A 137 -9.24 -5.12 6.15
CA ALA A 137 -9.24 -5.01 7.61
C ALA A 137 -10.30 -4.00 8.09
N ASN A 138 -11.20 -4.42 8.99
CA ASN A 138 -12.35 -3.61 9.40
C ASN A 138 -13.07 -2.94 8.23
N GLY A 139 -13.23 -3.69 7.12
CA GLY A 139 -13.92 -3.22 5.92
C GLY A 139 -13.12 -2.22 5.06
N VAL A 140 -11.87 -1.92 5.38
CA VAL A 140 -11.00 -1.00 4.64
C VAL A 140 -9.92 -1.78 3.88
N ARG A 141 -9.57 -1.28 2.71
CA ARG A 141 -8.52 -1.82 1.83
C ARG A 141 -7.15 -1.46 2.36
N VAL A 142 -6.33 -2.47 2.66
CA VAL A 142 -5.01 -2.29 3.27
C VAL A 142 -3.95 -3.11 2.53
N HIS A 143 -2.69 -2.68 2.67
CA HIS A 143 -1.54 -3.40 2.16
C HIS A 143 -0.86 -4.17 3.29
N ASN A 144 -0.44 -5.40 3.02
CA ASN A 144 0.22 -6.23 4.02
C ASN A 144 1.71 -5.88 4.23
N ALA A 145 2.31 -6.48 5.26
CA ALA A 145 3.75 -6.46 5.42
C ALA A 145 4.40 -7.29 4.29
N GLY A 146 5.15 -6.64 3.42
CA GLY A 146 5.96 -7.34 2.42
C GLY A 146 6.98 -8.27 3.11
N LEU A 147 7.20 -9.45 2.55
CA LEU A 147 8.39 -10.24 2.84
C LEU A 147 9.58 -9.44 2.32
N GLY A 148 10.17 -8.51 3.09
CA GLY A 148 11.46 -7.88 2.85
C GLY A 148 12.03 -7.72 1.42
N LEU A 149 11.20 -7.90 0.40
CA LEU A 149 11.51 -7.54 -0.96
C LEU A 149 11.19 -6.06 -1.07
N GLY A 150 12.21 -5.24 -0.79
CA GLY A 150 12.14 -3.79 -0.75
C GLY A 150 11.33 -3.22 -1.88
N ILE A 151 10.22 -2.57 -1.56
CA ILE A 151 9.79 -1.45 -2.33
C ILE A 151 10.80 -0.36 -1.99
N ALA A 152 11.91 -0.30 -2.74
CA ALA A 152 12.85 0.80 -2.69
C ALA A 152 12.14 2.01 -3.27
N GLY A 153 11.51 2.77 -2.41
CA GLY A 153 10.87 4.01 -2.76
C GLY A 153 10.99 4.99 -1.61
N ALA A 154 11.94 5.91 -1.76
CA ALA A 154 12.13 7.16 -1.04
C ALA A 154 12.88 7.10 0.30
N GLY A 155 14.16 7.48 0.22
CA GLY A 155 14.72 8.51 1.05
C GLY A 155 15.38 8.11 2.36
N GLY A 156 16.65 8.39 2.46
CA GLY A 156 17.26 8.72 3.71
C GLY A 156 18.47 7.89 4.08
N GLY A 157 19.60 8.46 3.74
CA GLY A 157 20.93 8.02 4.03
C GLY A 157 21.24 7.88 5.53
N GLY A 158 22.26 7.08 5.81
CA GLY A 158 22.85 6.96 7.11
C GLY A 158 24.03 6.03 7.01
N GLY A 159 25.22 6.61 6.84
CA GLY A 159 26.49 5.92 6.78
C GLY A 159 26.88 5.21 8.05
N GLY A 160 27.68 4.19 7.92
CA GLY A 160 28.40 3.53 9.00
C GLY A 160 29.53 2.74 8.47
N GLY A 161 30.72 3.33 8.51
CA GLY A 161 31.96 2.72 8.10
C GLY A 161 32.39 1.55 8.95
N GLY A 162 32.99 0.54 8.34
CA GLY A 162 33.67 -0.55 8.98
C GLY A 162 34.89 -0.94 8.17
N LYS A 163 36.05 -0.63 8.70
CA LYS A 163 37.39 -0.81 8.18
C LYS A 163 37.90 -2.22 8.45
N GLY A 164 38.66 -2.81 7.51
CA GLY A 164 39.58 -3.92 7.73
C GLY A 164 39.64 -4.86 6.55
N GLY A 165 40.61 -4.92 5.77
CA GLY A 165 41.96 -5.22 5.85
C GLY A 165 42.30 -6.48 5.09
N GLY A 166 43.08 -6.39 3.96
CA GLY A 166 44.09 -7.37 3.64
C GLY A 166 43.89 -8.40 2.55
N GLY A 167 44.47 -8.17 1.37
CA GLY A 167 45.36 -9.14 0.76
C GLY A 167 44.85 -10.04 -0.36
N GLY A 168 45.40 -9.90 -1.58
CA GLY A 168 45.57 -11.03 -2.49
C GLY A 168 44.98 -10.81 -3.89
N GLY A 169 45.84 -10.45 -4.83
CA GLY A 169 45.54 -10.21 -6.23
C GLY A 169 44.96 -11.40 -6.97
N GLY A 170 43.99 -11.08 -7.77
CA GLY A 170 43.40 -11.89 -8.82
C GLY A 170 42.44 -11.00 -9.55
N SER A 171 42.82 -10.57 -10.77
CA SER A 171 41.91 -9.87 -11.65
C SER A 171 40.75 -10.79 -11.99
N ARG A 172 39.64 -10.63 -11.27
CA ARG A 172 38.32 -11.19 -11.62
C ARG A 172 37.59 -10.12 -12.38
N THR A 173 37.40 -10.33 -13.67
CA THR A 173 36.43 -9.58 -14.46
C THR A 173 35.09 -9.76 -13.75
N PRO A 174 34.39 -8.67 -13.33
CA PRO A 174 33.04 -8.81 -12.80
C PRO A 174 32.18 -9.43 -13.91
N ILE A 175 31.55 -10.56 -13.60
CA ILE A 175 30.47 -11.09 -14.41
C ILE A 175 29.26 -10.29 -13.93
N GLU A 176 28.77 -9.37 -14.75
CA GLU A 176 27.47 -8.76 -14.54
C GLU A 176 26.44 -9.89 -14.52
N ALA A 177 25.72 -10.00 -13.41
CA ALA A 177 24.53 -10.83 -13.36
C ALA A 177 23.49 -10.20 -14.30
N ASP A 178 22.82 -11.02 -15.08
CA ASP A 178 21.71 -10.60 -15.92
C ASP A 178 20.74 -9.76 -15.08
N ASP A 179 20.34 -8.59 -15.59
CA ASP A 179 19.40 -7.66 -14.95
C ASP A 179 18.04 -8.36 -14.82
N SER A 180 17.82 -9.00 -13.67
CA SER A 180 16.55 -9.66 -13.33
C SER A 180 15.61 -8.74 -12.55
N LEU A 181 15.94 -7.45 -12.41
CA LEU A 181 15.13 -6.45 -11.76
C LEU A 181 13.99 -5.98 -12.68
N GLN A 182 12.95 -6.78 -12.78
CA GLN A 182 11.65 -6.33 -13.26
C GLN A 182 10.93 -5.65 -12.10
N SER A 183 11.35 -4.44 -11.75
CA SER A 183 10.60 -3.60 -10.81
C SER A 183 9.53 -2.83 -11.60
N VAL A 184 8.27 -3.15 -11.37
CA VAL A 184 7.16 -2.32 -11.82
C VAL A 184 7.03 -1.17 -10.82
N GLN A 185 7.31 0.04 -11.26
CA GLN A 185 7.09 1.25 -10.47
C GLN A 185 5.72 1.83 -10.82
N PHE A 186 4.90 2.10 -9.80
CA PHE A 186 3.66 2.84 -9.95
C PHE A 186 3.88 4.26 -9.50
N GLY A 187 3.58 5.22 -10.37
CA GLY A 187 3.58 6.64 -10.06
C GLY A 187 2.16 7.20 -10.24
N SER A 188 1.71 8.03 -9.30
CA SER A 188 0.49 8.82 -9.47
C SER A 188 0.88 10.27 -9.69
N VAL A 189 0.37 10.86 -10.77
CA VAL A 189 0.51 12.29 -11.06
C VAL A 189 -0.86 12.92 -10.99
N LEU A 190 -1.00 13.94 -10.13
CA LEU A 190 -2.18 14.79 -10.06
C LEU A 190 -1.81 16.15 -10.62
N ASP A 191 -2.48 16.55 -11.70
CA ASP A 191 -2.29 17.86 -12.31
C ASP A 191 -3.58 18.68 -12.25
N LEU A 192 -3.50 19.90 -11.71
CA LEU A 192 -4.61 20.85 -11.66
C LEU A 192 -4.51 21.78 -12.85
N LEU A 193 -5.36 21.58 -13.85
CA LEU A 193 -5.33 22.34 -15.11
C LEU A 193 -6.08 23.67 -15.03
N SER A 194 -7.04 23.82 -14.10
CA SER A 194 -7.89 25.00 -13.98
C SER A 194 -8.50 25.11 -12.59
N GLU A 195 -8.79 26.35 -12.14
CA GLU A 195 -9.55 26.64 -10.91
C GLU A 195 -11.08 26.60 -11.11
N GLY A 196 -11.57 26.20 -12.26
CA GLY A 196 -12.99 26.16 -12.60
C GLY A 196 -13.35 25.01 -13.52
N GLU A 197 -14.64 24.97 -13.88
CA GLU A 197 -15.16 23.96 -14.80
C GLU A 197 -14.54 24.13 -16.20
N ILE A 198 -14.12 23.00 -16.77
CA ILE A 198 -13.60 22.91 -18.14
C ILE A 198 -14.44 21.92 -18.96
N GLU A 199 -14.45 22.10 -20.29
CA GLU A 199 -15.16 21.17 -21.20
C GLU A 199 -14.49 19.79 -21.28
N GLY A 200 -13.23 19.68 -20.86
CA GLY A 200 -12.41 18.47 -20.93
C GLY A 200 -11.01 18.75 -21.44
N ILE A 201 -10.26 17.71 -21.73
CA ILE A 201 -8.93 17.78 -22.33
C ILE A 201 -9.09 17.68 -23.85
N GLU A 202 -8.49 18.62 -24.58
CA GLU A 202 -8.50 18.59 -26.05
C GLU A 202 -7.83 17.30 -26.54
N ASN A 203 -8.53 16.57 -27.43
CA ASN A 203 -8.14 15.26 -27.95
C ASN A 203 -8.10 14.13 -26.90
N ASP A 204 -8.75 14.27 -25.75
CA ASP A 204 -8.81 13.27 -24.69
C ASP A 204 -7.40 12.79 -24.25
N GLU A 205 -7.19 11.49 -24.12
CA GLU A 205 -5.89 10.90 -23.72
C GLU A 205 -4.75 11.19 -24.70
N LYS A 206 -5.02 11.57 -25.94
CA LYS A 206 -3.98 11.98 -26.92
C LYS A 206 -3.42 13.36 -26.64
N GLY A 207 -4.16 14.18 -25.88
CA GLY A 207 -3.71 15.49 -25.41
C GLY A 207 -2.91 15.45 -24.11
N ILE A 208 -2.67 14.25 -23.55
CA ILE A 208 -1.89 14.06 -22.33
C ILE A 208 -0.53 13.49 -22.70
N PHE A 209 0.55 14.12 -22.21
CA PHE A 209 1.92 13.76 -22.53
C PHE A 209 2.68 13.40 -21.28
N LEU A 210 3.52 12.36 -21.37
CA LEU A 210 4.55 12.02 -20.40
C LEU A 210 5.90 12.18 -21.09
N ASP A 211 6.70 13.13 -20.65
CA ASP A 211 8.03 13.45 -21.20
C ASP A 211 7.98 13.58 -22.75
N ASP A 212 7.15 14.54 -23.23
CA ASP A 212 6.91 14.83 -24.66
C ASP A 212 6.29 13.67 -25.49
N THR A 213 5.99 12.55 -24.87
CA THR A 213 5.32 11.41 -25.52
C THR A 213 3.84 11.39 -25.14
N PRO A 214 2.89 11.45 -26.10
CA PRO A 214 1.47 11.36 -25.79
C PRO A 214 1.15 9.98 -25.21
N ILE A 215 0.19 9.91 -24.29
CA ILE A 215 -0.25 8.63 -23.71
C ILE A 215 -0.80 7.69 -24.80
N ARG A 216 -1.46 8.25 -25.82
CA ARG A 216 -1.90 7.50 -27.00
C ARG A 216 -1.41 8.16 -28.29
N ASP A 217 -1.05 7.33 -29.25
CA ASP A 217 -0.66 7.78 -30.59
C ASP A 217 -1.86 8.30 -31.41
N SER A 218 -1.59 8.83 -32.60
CA SER A 218 -2.63 9.33 -33.51
C SER A 218 -3.64 8.26 -33.94
N SER A 219 -3.23 6.99 -33.90
CA SER A 219 -4.05 5.80 -34.24
C SER A 219 -4.79 5.23 -33.02
N ASN A 220 -4.70 5.91 -31.87
CA ASN A 220 -5.31 5.52 -30.59
C ASN A 220 -4.69 4.27 -29.91
N ASN A 221 -3.48 3.88 -30.29
CA ASN A 221 -2.75 2.85 -29.58
C ASN A 221 -2.08 3.45 -28.34
N PRO A 222 -2.01 2.73 -27.21
CA PRO A 222 -1.29 3.19 -26.04
C PRO A 222 0.22 3.19 -26.29
N ASN A 223 0.90 4.30 -25.95
CA ASN A 223 2.37 4.38 -25.96
C ASN A 223 3.00 3.89 -24.66
N PHE A 224 2.19 3.70 -23.62
CA PHE A 224 2.61 3.18 -22.32
C PHE A 224 1.68 2.03 -21.92
N GLU A 225 2.17 1.08 -21.15
CA GLU A 225 1.38 -0.02 -20.60
C GLU A 225 1.06 0.24 -19.13
N GLY A 226 -0.08 -0.26 -18.65
CA GLY A 226 -0.44 -0.25 -17.24
C GLY A 226 -0.78 1.13 -16.66
N TYR A 227 -1.21 2.09 -17.47
CA TYR A 227 -1.65 3.40 -16.98
C TYR A 227 -3.17 3.48 -16.87
N THR A 228 -3.63 4.36 -15.98
CA THR A 228 -5.04 4.76 -15.87
C THR A 228 -5.11 6.28 -15.83
N VAL A 229 -5.99 6.86 -16.64
CA VAL A 229 -6.28 8.30 -16.63
C VAL A 229 -7.66 8.53 -16.06
N VAL A 230 -7.76 9.41 -15.08
CA VAL A 230 -9.04 9.88 -14.54
C VAL A 230 -9.09 11.39 -14.71
N THR A 231 -10.03 11.88 -15.52
CA THR A 231 -10.27 13.30 -15.73
C THR A 231 -11.51 13.75 -14.95
N ARG A 232 -11.45 14.94 -14.38
CA ARG A 232 -12.59 15.58 -13.70
C ARG A 232 -12.72 17.00 -14.23
N ASN A 233 -13.87 17.33 -14.79
CA ASN A 233 -14.11 18.62 -15.44
C ASN A 233 -14.47 19.75 -14.45
N GLY A 234 -14.39 19.52 -13.14
CA GLY A 234 -14.64 20.54 -12.13
C GLY A 234 -16.13 20.88 -11.91
N THR A 235 -17.06 20.04 -12.37
CA THR A 235 -18.48 20.20 -12.04
C THR A 235 -18.70 20.02 -10.55
N GLN A 236 -19.19 21.06 -9.89
CA GLN A 236 -19.67 20.96 -8.50
C GLN A 236 -21.05 20.28 -8.51
N ALA A 237 -21.18 19.18 -7.72
CA ALA A 237 -22.47 18.55 -7.48
C ALA A 237 -23.23 19.29 -6.39
#